data_e86d004690c0d205c4d3e8512dcba3fb
#
_entry.id   e86d004690c0d205c4d3e8512dcba3fb
#
_cell.length_a   1.000
_cell.length_b   1.000
_cell.length_c   1.000
_cell.angle_alpha   90.00
_cell.angle_beta   90.00
_cell.angle_gamma   90.00
#
_symmetry.space_group_name_H-M   'P 1'
#
loop_
_entity.id
_entity.type
_entity.pdbx_description
1 polymer ?
#
loop_
_entity_poly.entity_id
_entity_poly.type
_entity_poly.pdbx_seq_one_letter_code
_entity_poly.pdbx_strand_id
1 'polypeptide(L)'
;MADNKNFSYPYNFVSLGKKEDVKREKREKGEYSGKIKCSLKNLTPLFIGNKTDTKEEKTLTLKVEGTEKYVIPASTLKGEIRNIIEVLTTSCIKNIEEERLDHREVAGSRTNVFGIIKKFPTTNDDGIIIEANKVKVNRNKVLFNYEPGFYPITVANNSLVKDYIRKGKLKPNYKKGEDDPNAINSIDEFNEIQQGGTLNATLWVSSFIPNKRYEKLLIPVISDEKDYEKHFYFSKADYDDLLYLIKQRKEAEEKKPPKDRENFYIDELKEGDTIIFEVDEKGKIKNFSFSEIPRLRYKMSPLDLVPKEFHPCTTENLCFACRMFGTTGDTSENKNKTKKEEKTVAMISKVFISDALLVNERNRDVKDIEDKITLNPLGEPHPSLACFYLEKGTYDNETSQIRGRKFYWHHKDKIKAGTGYRSYLENIKNQGDNKNVVSTINFLKPLQNFEFEISFKNLTDEELGILIYSLELEKDLLHKFGKAKAFGFGSCEVKILDCLLESSEKYNSFVKTYEKIDKEKYLKIVKEKYKLNTTERKEVNELKAILKSTNNLDFSETAFPIDFKRDKFGNIIGNKENSLNWFVNKKRNSNFKLPHILDYNKK
;
A
#
# COMPACT_ATOMS: atom_id res chain seq x y z
N MET A 1 22.56 5.75 -21.58
CA MET A 1 23.39 5.91 -20.36
C MET A 1 23.05 7.22 -19.63
N ALA A 2 21.80 7.40 -19.20
CA ALA A 2 21.36 8.59 -18.47
C ALA A 2 20.58 8.20 -17.18
N ASP A 3 20.81 6.99 -16.66
CA ASP A 3 19.99 6.42 -15.59
C ASP A 3 20.62 6.48 -14.19
N ASN A 4 21.69 7.25 -13.99
CA ASN A 4 22.36 7.42 -12.70
C ASN A 4 22.18 8.82 -12.09
N LYS A 5 21.04 9.47 -12.27
CA LYS A 5 20.67 10.53 -11.33
C LYS A 5 20.43 9.87 -9.98
N ASN A 6 21.19 10.28 -8.97
CA ASN A 6 21.09 9.83 -7.58
C ASN A 6 19.72 10.19 -7.04
N PHE A 7 18.81 9.26 -7.16
CA PHE A 7 17.45 9.44 -6.77
C PHE A 7 17.28 8.99 -5.32
N SER A 8 16.81 9.89 -4.46
CA SER A 8 16.50 9.61 -3.05
C SER A 8 15.00 9.51 -2.87
N TYR A 9 14.49 8.30 -2.66
CA TYR A 9 13.08 8.08 -2.36
C TYR A 9 12.76 8.60 -0.95
N PRO A 10 11.57 9.19 -0.69
CA PRO A 10 11.27 9.86 0.58
C PRO A 10 11.24 8.94 1.80
N TYR A 11 11.20 7.63 1.57
CA TYR A 11 11.29 6.62 2.61
C TYR A 11 12.25 5.49 2.22
N ASN A 12 12.62 4.69 3.19
CA ASN A 12 13.35 3.46 2.98
C ASN A 12 12.93 2.41 4.02
N PHE A 13 13.56 1.24 3.98
CA PHE A 13 13.22 0.12 4.84
C PHE A 13 14.41 -0.26 5.71
N VAL A 14 14.16 -0.35 7.00
CA VAL A 14 15.08 -0.94 7.97
C VAL A 14 14.86 -2.45 7.95
N SER A 15 15.91 -3.21 7.74
CA SER A 15 15.86 -4.68 7.68
C SER A 15 15.33 -5.28 9.00
N LEU A 16 14.86 -6.52 8.95
CA LEU A 16 14.23 -7.17 10.11
C LEU A 16 15.22 -7.60 11.20
N GLY A 17 16.49 -7.70 10.86
CA GLY A 17 17.50 -8.33 11.71
C GLY A 17 17.60 -9.85 11.44
N LYS A 18 18.35 -10.53 12.28
CA LYS A 18 18.55 -11.98 12.15
C LYS A 18 17.40 -12.73 12.83
N LYS A 19 16.89 -13.77 12.19
CA LYS A 19 15.80 -14.59 12.72
C LYS A 19 16.16 -15.29 14.02
N GLU A 20 17.44 -15.63 14.21
CA GLU A 20 17.99 -16.26 15.41
C GLU A 20 17.93 -15.34 16.64
N ASP A 21 17.87 -14.02 16.43
CA ASP A 21 17.80 -13.03 17.50
C ASP A 21 16.36 -12.77 17.98
N VAL A 22 15.35 -13.32 17.29
CA VAL A 22 13.94 -13.18 17.67
C VAL A 22 13.65 -14.05 18.89
N LYS A 23 13.43 -13.42 20.04
CA LYS A 23 13.06 -14.12 21.28
C LYS A 23 11.57 -13.97 21.52
N ARG A 24 10.94 -15.09 21.83
CA ARG A 24 9.53 -15.14 22.26
C ARG A 24 9.43 -15.83 23.61
N GLU A 25 8.80 -15.16 24.55
CA GLU A 25 8.73 -15.59 25.95
C GLU A 25 7.35 -15.31 26.51
N LYS A 26 7.03 -15.97 27.62
CA LYS A 26 5.86 -15.61 28.42
C LYS A 26 6.04 -14.20 28.99
N ARG A 27 4.92 -13.52 29.22
CA ARG A 27 4.95 -12.18 29.81
C ARG A 27 5.31 -12.27 31.29
N GLU A 28 6.42 -11.66 31.65
CA GLU A 28 6.85 -11.52 33.05
C GLU A 28 6.22 -10.30 33.71
N LYS A 29 6.05 -10.38 35.03
CA LYS A 29 5.70 -9.24 35.87
C LYS A 29 7.00 -8.62 36.36
N GLY A 30 7.33 -7.43 35.86
CA GLY A 30 8.45 -6.66 36.37
C GLY A 30 8.08 -5.87 37.63
N GLU A 31 9.07 -5.21 38.22
CA GLU A 31 8.96 -4.53 39.51
C GLU A 31 8.57 -3.06 39.38
N TYR A 32 8.78 -2.46 38.20
CA TYR A 32 8.65 -1.02 38.04
C TYR A 32 7.28 -0.62 37.55
N SER A 33 6.63 0.23 38.33
CA SER A 33 5.42 0.97 37.95
C SER A 33 5.65 2.44 38.18
N GLY A 34 5.07 3.30 37.34
CA GLY A 34 5.32 4.73 37.46
C GLY A 34 4.84 5.52 36.26
N LYS A 35 5.47 6.66 36.05
CA LYS A 35 5.15 7.56 34.95
C LYS A 35 6.35 8.34 34.43
N ILE A 36 6.29 8.68 33.16
CA ILE A 36 7.30 9.50 32.47
C ILE A 36 6.57 10.71 31.88
N LYS A 37 7.02 11.90 32.25
CA LYS A 37 6.58 13.16 31.62
C LYS A 37 7.50 13.52 30.50
N CYS A 38 6.95 13.83 29.34
CA CYS A 38 7.71 14.12 28.12
C CYS A 38 7.29 15.46 27.53
N SER A 39 8.26 16.16 26.96
CA SER A 39 8.01 17.24 25.99
C SER A 39 8.33 16.75 24.58
N LEU A 40 7.57 17.23 23.61
CA LEU A 40 7.79 16.99 22.19
C LEU A 40 7.83 18.33 21.47
N LYS A 41 8.90 18.55 20.68
CA LYS A 41 9.06 19.75 19.87
C LYS A 41 9.15 19.39 18.40
N ASN A 42 8.26 19.95 17.57
CA ASN A 42 8.37 19.76 16.13
C ASN A 42 9.42 20.71 15.54
N LEU A 43 10.39 20.15 14.82
CA LEU A 43 11.48 20.90 14.19
C LEU A 43 11.16 21.27 12.73
N THR A 44 10.23 20.55 12.12
CA THR A 44 9.69 20.82 10.78
C THR A 44 8.18 21.00 10.88
N PRO A 45 7.49 21.50 9.83
CA PRO A 45 6.03 21.57 9.83
C PRO A 45 5.39 20.25 10.28
N LEU A 46 4.32 20.33 11.07
CA LEU A 46 3.63 19.17 11.61
C LEU A 46 2.16 19.18 11.18
N PHE A 47 1.70 18.08 10.60
CA PHE A 47 0.31 17.91 10.22
C PHE A 47 -0.27 16.61 10.78
N ILE A 48 -1.20 16.75 11.71
CA ILE A 48 -2.00 15.65 12.25
C ILE A 48 -3.40 15.80 11.67
N GLY A 49 -3.69 15.11 10.56
CA GLY A 49 -4.94 15.29 9.84
C GLY A 49 -6.16 14.85 10.63
N ASN A 50 -7.17 15.71 10.66
CA ASN A 50 -8.51 15.36 11.06
C ASN A 50 -9.30 14.91 9.83
N LYS A 51 -10.02 13.78 9.93
CA LYS A 51 -10.83 13.28 8.81
C LYS A 51 -12.04 14.20 8.66
N THR A 52 -12.04 15.02 7.61
CA THR A 52 -13.16 15.90 7.26
C THR A 52 -13.69 15.48 5.89
N ASP A 53 -15.00 15.72 5.65
CA ASP A 53 -15.64 15.48 4.36
C ASP A 53 -15.30 16.55 3.31
N THR A 54 -14.40 17.46 3.65
CA THR A 54 -13.99 18.58 2.79
C THR A 54 -12.65 18.29 2.12
N LYS A 55 -12.40 18.94 0.97
CA LYS A 55 -11.08 18.89 0.27
C LYS A 55 -9.96 19.57 1.06
N GLU A 56 -10.29 20.29 2.13
CA GLU A 56 -9.36 20.94 3.03
C GLU A 56 -9.27 20.14 4.33
N GLU A 57 -8.11 19.59 4.63
CA GLU A 57 -7.85 18.89 5.89
C GLU A 57 -7.25 19.85 6.92
N LYS A 58 -7.87 19.93 8.09
CA LYS A 58 -7.37 20.72 9.21
C LYS A 58 -6.53 19.86 10.15
N THR A 59 -5.59 20.49 10.86
CA THR A 59 -4.88 19.83 11.97
C THR A 59 -5.87 19.49 13.08
N LEU A 60 -5.68 18.32 13.68
CA LEU A 60 -6.55 17.79 14.73
C LEU A 60 -6.50 18.66 15.99
N THR A 61 -7.68 19.04 16.47
CA THR A 61 -7.89 19.68 17.77
C THR A 61 -8.78 18.83 18.65
N LEU A 62 -8.65 18.94 19.96
CA LEU A 62 -9.55 18.38 20.96
C LEU A 62 -10.03 19.48 21.91
N LYS A 63 -11.28 19.37 22.36
CA LYS A 63 -11.84 20.26 23.37
C LYS A 63 -11.41 19.78 24.76
N VAL A 64 -10.52 20.52 25.41
CA VAL A 64 -10.02 20.24 26.76
C VAL A 64 -10.43 21.38 27.66
N GLU A 65 -11.20 21.09 28.72
CA GLU A 65 -11.71 22.09 29.68
C GLU A 65 -12.40 23.30 28.99
N GLY A 66 -13.19 23.01 27.95
CA GLY A 66 -13.91 24.02 27.20
C GLY A 66 -13.12 24.75 26.11
N THR A 67 -11.79 24.56 26.03
CA THR A 67 -10.89 25.21 25.06
C THR A 67 -10.42 24.19 24.01
N GLU A 68 -10.41 24.58 22.72
CA GLU A 68 -9.80 23.78 21.67
C GLU A 68 -8.29 23.82 21.78
N LYS A 69 -7.64 22.65 21.80
CA LYS A 69 -6.19 22.50 21.81
C LYS A 69 -5.72 21.62 20.68
N TYR A 70 -4.61 21.97 20.05
CA TYR A 70 -3.93 21.11 19.08
C TYR A 70 -3.38 19.87 19.77
N VAL A 71 -3.53 18.72 19.12
CA VAL A 71 -3.24 17.43 19.74
C VAL A 71 -2.49 16.49 18.79
N ILE A 72 -1.55 15.74 19.36
CA ILE A 72 -0.99 14.54 18.73
C ILE A 72 -1.59 13.34 19.47
N PRO A 73 -2.41 12.50 18.82
CA PRO A 73 -3.07 11.36 19.48
C PRO A 73 -2.08 10.37 20.10
N ALA A 74 -2.43 9.83 21.24
CA ALA A 74 -1.69 8.78 21.93
C ALA A 74 -1.36 7.58 21.01
N SER A 75 -2.29 7.22 20.14
CA SER A 75 -2.10 6.14 19.15
C SER A 75 -0.97 6.45 18.16
N THR A 76 -0.81 7.71 17.75
CA THR A 76 0.27 8.17 16.87
C THR A 76 1.63 8.07 17.57
N LEU A 77 1.69 8.54 18.82
CA LEU A 77 2.89 8.44 19.67
C LEU A 77 3.26 6.97 19.91
N LYS A 78 2.29 6.15 20.33
CA LYS A 78 2.48 4.72 20.59
C LYS A 78 2.98 3.98 19.36
N GLY A 79 2.45 4.30 18.18
CA GLY A 79 2.85 3.65 16.92
C GLY A 79 4.32 3.90 16.57
N GLU A 80 4.78 5.12 16.69
CA GLU A 80 6.18 5.49 16.40
C GLU A 80 7.15 4.86 17.41
N ILE A 81 6.87 5.00 18.71
CA ILE A 81 7.71 4.44 19.79
C ILE A 81 7.79 2.92 19.66
N ARG A 82 6.66 2.25 19.42
CA ARG A 82 6.60 0.81 19.21
C ARG A 82 7.42 0.38 17.99
N ASN A 83 7.32 1.09 16.87
CA ASN A 83 8.05 0.75 15.65
C ASN A 83 9.58 0.81 15.86
N ILE A 84 10.05 1.78 16.62
CA ILE A 84 11.47 1.88 17.03
C ILE A 84 11.85 0.70 17.93
N ILE A 85 11.06 0.40 18.97
CA ILE A 85 11.30 -0.73 19.88
C ILE A 85 11.31 -2.05 19.12
N GLU A 86 10.43 -2.24 18.14
CA GLU A 86 10.39 -3.46 17.32
C GLU A 86 11.70 -3.70 16.55
N VAL A 87 12.37 -2.64 16.09
CA VAL A 87 13.71 -2.76 15.47
C VAL A 87 14.77 -3.05 16.52
N LEU A 88 14.84 -2.24 17.60
CA LEU A 88 15.85 -2.35 18.63
C LEU A 88 15.89 -3.73 19.30
N THR A 89 14.75 -4.40 19.40
CA THR A 89 14.58 -5.68 20.10
C THR A 89 14.31 -6.87 19.18
N THR A 90 14.51 -6.71 17.87
CA THR A 90 14.26 -7.76 16.84
C THR A 90 12.89 -8.43 17.05
N SER A 91 11.85 -7.61 17.22
CA SER A 91 10.49 -8.06 17.50
C SER A 91 9.71 -8.42 16.22
N CYS A 92 8.55 -9.05 16.40
CA CYS A 92 7.65 -9.41 15.28
C CYS A 92 7.17 -8.20 14.48
N ILE A 93 6.73 -8.42 13.25
CA ILE A 93 5.98 -7.43 12.46
C ILE A 93 4.50 -7.61 12.80
N LYS A 94 3.98 -6.72 13.66
CA LYS A 94 2.58 -6.81 14.09
C LYS A 94 1.61 -6.38 12.97
N ASN A 95 1.93 -5.31 12.26
CA ASN A 95 1.06 -4.71 11.26
C ASN A 95 1.61 -5.02 9.86
N ILE A 96 1.21 -6.14 9.31
CA ILE A 96 1.54 -6.56 7.95
C ILE A 96 0.28 -7.06 7.27
N GLU A 97 0.20 -6.92 5.95
CA GLU A 97 -0.91 -7.40 5.16
C GLU A 97 -0.88 -8.93 5.05
N GLU A 98 -1.97 -9.56 5.47
CA GLU A 98 -2.16 -11.00 5.42
C GLU A 98 -2.80 -11.46 4.11
N GLU A 99 -3.52 -10.56 3.43
CA GLU A 99 -4.15 -10.87 2.16
C GLU A 99 -3.17 -10.71 1.00
N ARG A 100 -3.35 -11.53 -0.01
CA ARG A 100 -2.58 -11.44 -1.25
C ARG A 100 -2.93 -10.14 -1.96
N LEU A 101 -1.89 -9.39 -2.33
CA LEU A 101 -2.03 -8.13 -3.06
C LEU A 101 -2.43 -8.37 -4.51
N ASP A 102 -2.95 -7.34 -5.15
CA ASP A 102 -3.19 -7.32 -6.58
C ASP A 102 -2.35 -6.25 -7.29
N HIS A 103 -2.19 -6.41 -8.60
CA HIS A 103 -1.52 -5.46 -9.46
C HIS A 103 -2.20 -5.36 -10.82
N ARG A 104 -2.06 -4.21 -11.48
CA ARG A 104 -2.53 -4.02 -12.85
C ARG A 104 -1.40 -4.27 -13.83
N GLU A 105 -1.63 -5.11 -14.84
CA GLU A 105 -0.69 -5.32 -15.92
C GLU A 105 -0.50 -4.07 -16.78
N VAL A 106 0.64 -3.99 -17.49
CA VAL A 106 0.93 -2.91 -18.42
C VAL A 106 0.36 -3.25 -19.79
N ALA A 107 -0.30 -2.28 -20.43
CA ALA A 107 -0.85 -2.46 -21.77
C ALA A 107 0.22 -2.96 -22.77
N GLY A 108 -0.10 -4.02 -23.50
CA GLY A 108 0.78 -4.64 -24.49
C GLY A 108 1.94 -5.47 -23.91
N SER A 109 1.94 -5.74 -22.60
CA SER A 109 2.94 -6.59 -21.94
C SER A 109 2.66 -8.09 -22.13
N ARG A 110 1.49 -8.47 -22.65
CA ARG A 110 1.04 -9.87 -22.74
C ARG A 110 0.32 -10.17 -24.06
N THR A 111 0.27 -11.46 -24.39
CA THR A 111 -0.55 -12.00 -25.49
C THR A 111 -1.88 -12.46 -24.94
N ASN A 112 -2.93 -11.69 -25.21
CA ASN A 112 -4.28 -12.04 -24.80
C ASN A 112 -4.88 -13.13 -25.69
N VAL A 113 -5.32 -14.22 -25.08
CA VAL A 113 -6.18 -15.24 -25.69
C VAL A 113 -7.60 -15.00 -25.19
N PHE A 114 -8.56 -15.10 -26.07
CA PHE A 114 -9.99 -14.96 -25.75
C PHE A 114 -10.63 -16.33 -25.68
N GLY A 115 -11.56 -16.52 -24.76
CA GLY A 115 -12.28 -17.77 -24.63
C GLY A 115 -13.70 -17.61 -24.13
N ILE A 116 -14.46 -18.71 -24.26
CA ILE A 116 -15.82 -18.85 -23.78
C ILE A 116 -15.82 -19.96 -22.73
N ILE A 117 -16.40 -19.70 -21.57
CA ILE A 117 -16.47 -20.67 -20.47
C ILE A 117 -17.45 -21.77 -20.85
N LYS A 118 -16.99 -23.01 -20.91
CA LYS A 118 -17.81 -24.20 -21.19
C LYS A 118 -18.23 -24.94 -19.92
N LYS A 119 -17.35 -25.00 -18.94
CA LYS A 119 -17.57 -25.65 -17.64
C LYS A 119 -16.78 -24.96 -16.56
N PHE A 120 -17.41 -24.77 -15.39
CA PHE A 120 -16.69 -24.26 -14.20
C PHE A 120 -15.89 -25.36 -13.49
N PRO A 121 -14.77 -25.00 -12.81
CA PRO A 121 -14.01 -25.95 -12.03
C PRO A 121 -14.74 -26.34 -10.76
N THR A 122 -14.51 -27.56 -10.31
CA THR A 122 -14.92 -28.06 -8.99
C THR A 122 -13.67 -28.28 -8.11
N THR A 123 -13.84 -28.83 -6.92
CA THR A 123 -12.71 -29.24 -6.06
C THR A 123 -11.86 -30.34 -6.68
N ASN A 124 -12.45 -31.18 -7.55
CA ASN A 124 -11.80 -32.36 -8.11
C ASN A 124 -11.55 -32.27 -9.61
N ASP A 125 -12.23 -31.35 -10.31
CA ASP A 125 -12.15 -31.22 -11.77
C ASP A 125 -11.79 -29.79 -12.17
N ASP A 126 -10.93 -29.64 -13.17
CA ASP A 126 -10.65 -28.36 -13.81
C ASP A 126 -11.85 -27.86 -14.63
N GLY A 127 -11.99 -26.56 -14.72
CA GLY A 127 -12.90 -25.89 -15.61
C GLY A 127 -12.42 -25.94 -17.07
N ILE A 128 -13.32 -25.74 -18.01
CA ILE A 128 -13.04 -25.81 -19.46
C ILE A 128 -13.38 -24.48 -20.10
N ILE A 129 -12.44 -23.95 -20.89
CA ILE A 129 -12.61 -22.77 -21.75
C ILE A 129 -12.40 -23.22 -23.21
N ILE A 130 -13.26 -22.75 -24.09
CA ILE A 130 -13.09 -22.90 -25.54
C ILE A 130 -12.36 -21.67 -26.05
N GLU A 131 -11.24 -21.84 -26.77
CA GLU A 131 -10.57 -20.71 -27.43
C GLU A 131 -11.51 -20.03 -28.41
N ALA A 132 -11.50 -18.70 -28.47
CA ALA A 132 -12.34 -17.94 -29.35
C ALA A 132 -11.57 -16.88 -30.15
N ASN A 133 -11.98 -16.72 -31.41
CA ASN A 133 -11.53 -15.62 -32.27
C ASN A 133 -12.32 -14.34 -31.95
N LYS A 134 -11.62 -13.22 -31.80
CA LYS A 134 -12.24 -11.92 -31.56
C LYS A 134 -12.58 -11.24 -32.89
N VAL A 135 -13.82 -10.91 -33.10
CA VAL A 135 -14.31 -10.05 -34.18
C VAL A 135 -14.84 -8.76 -33.58
N LYS A 136 -14.55 -7.63 -34.20
CA LYS A 136 -15.08 -6.32 -33.77
C LYS A 136 -16.48 -6.10 -34.35
N VAL A 137 -17.36 -5.50 -33.53
CA VAL A 137 -18.71 -5.11 -33.96
C VAL A 137 -18.89 -3.63 -33.64
N ASN A 138 -19.33 -2.83 -34.60
CA ASN A 138 -19.54 -1.40 -34.41
C ASN A 138 -20.75 -1.18 -33.49
N ARG A 139 -20.48 -0.60 -32.32
CA ARG A 139 -21.48 -0.38 -31.29
C ARG A 139 -22.58 0.56 -31.75
N ASN A 140 -22.24 1.67 -32.35
CA ASN A 140 -23.16 2.75 -32.69
C ASN A 140 -24.06 2.40 -33.90
N LYS A 141 -23.60 1.50 -34.77
CA LYS A 141 -24.33 1.11 -36.00
C LYS A 141 -25.08 -0.21 -35.89
N VAL A 142 -24.57 -1.12 -35.04
CA VAL A 142 -25.08 -2.50 -34.97
C VAL A 142 -25.72 -2.78 -33.61
N LEU A 143 -25.12 -2.27 -32.51
CA LEU A 143 -25.46 -2.67 -31.14
C LEU A 143 -26.19 -1.58 -30.35
N PHE A 144 -26.85 -0.62 -31.01
CA PHE A 144 -27.51 0.51 -30.34
C PHE A 144 -28.59 0.11 -29.33
N ASN A 145 -29.17 -1.07 -29.45
CA ASN A 145 -30.20 -1.62 -28.53
C ASN A 145 -29.65 -2.60 -27.48
N TYR A 146 -28.32 -2.84 -27.44
CA TYR A 146 -27.74 -3.80 -26.51
C TYR A 146 -27.22 -3.09 -25.28
N GLU A 147 -27.71 -3.51 -24.11
CA GLU A 147 -27.14 -3.12 -22.82
C GLU A 147 -25.80 -3.84 -22.58
N PRO A 148 -24.96 -3.35 -21.66
CA PRO A 148 -23.74 -4.07 -21.27
C PRO A 148 -24.06 -5.47 -20.74
N GLY A 149 -23.36 -6.48 -21.26
CA GLY A 149 -23.58 -7.89 -20.91
C GLY A 149 -22.91 -8.88 -21.83
N PHE A 150 -23.09 -10.15 -21.54
CA PHE A 150 -22.75 -11.28 -22.41
C PHE A 150 -24.01 -11.84 -23.03
N TYR A 151 -24.01 -11.97 -24.35
CA TYR A 151 -25.17 -12.44 -25.12
C TYR A 151 -24.76 -13.66 -25.93
N PRO A 152 -25.22 -14.87 -25.54
CA PRO A 152 -25.06 -16.07 -26.36
C PRO A 152 -25.79 -15.89 -27.70
N ILE A 153 -25.06 -16.07 -28.78
CA ILE A 153 -25.63 -16.03 -30.15
C ILE A 153 -25.09 -17.21 -30.96
N THR A 154 -25.84 -17.60 -31.98
CA THR A 154 -25.41 -18.65 -32.91
C THR A 154 -24.98 -18.02 -34.22
N VAL A 155 -23.83 -18.42 -34.75
CA VAL A 155 -23.28 -17.92 -36.00
C VAL A 155 -23.02 -19.07 -36.98
N ALA A 156 -23.11 -18.80 -38.27
CA ALA A 156 -22.85 -19.77 -39.30
C ALA A 156 -21.36 -20.09 -39.45
N ASN A 157 -21.04 -21.36 -39.70
CA ASN A 157 -19.67 -21.75 -40.09
C ASN A 157 -19.51 -21.64 -41.62
N ASN A 158 -19.54 -20.42 -42.13
CA ASN A 158 -19.50 -20.13 -43.57
C ASN A 158 -18.28 -19.24 -43.94
N SER A 159 -18.13 -18.94 -45.23
CA SER A 159 -17.05 -18.13 -45.77
C SER A 159 -17.05 -16.69 -45.23
N LEU A 160 -18.20 -16.08 -45.00
CA LEU A 160 -18.36 -14.73 -44.45
C LEU A 160 -17.81 -14.64 -43.03
N VAL A 161 -18.21 -15.59 -42.16
CA VAL A 161 -17.70 -15.65 -40.77
C VAL A 161 -16.20 -15.91 -40.76
N LYS A 162 -15.68 -16.81 -41.59
CA LYS A 162 -14.25 -17.08 -41.72
C LYS A 162 -13.47 -15.83 -42.19
N ASP A 163 -14.05 -15.03 -43.10
CA ASP A 163 -13.44 -13.77 -43.53
C ASP A 163 -13.36 -12.75 -42.41
N TYR A 164 -14.41 -12.55 -41.62
CA TYR A 164 -14.37 -11.67 -40.44
C TYR A 164 -13.37 -12.13 -39.39
N ILE A 165 -13.25 -13.44 -39.12
CA ILE A 165 -12.23 -13.99 -38.23
C ILE A 165 -10.83 -13.65 -38.73
N ARG A 166 -10.57 -13.82 -40.04
CA ARG A 166 -9.29 -13.48 -40.69
C ARG A 166 -9.01 -11.99 -40.59
N LYS A 167 -9.96 -11.13 -40.92
CA LYS A 167 -9.87 -9.68 -40.83
C LYS A 167 -9.63 -9.20 -39.38
N GLY A 168 -10.25 -9.83 -38.38
CA GLY A 168 -10.07 -9.50 -36.97
C GLY A 168 -8.65 -9.69 -36.44
N LYS A 169 -7.82 -10.51 -37.11
CA LYS A 169 -6.39 -10.73 -36.81
C LYS A 169 -5.47 -9.68 -37.46
N LEU A 170 -5.97 -8.89 -38.42
CA LEU A 170 -5.20 -7.88 -39.12
C LEU A 170 -5.08 -6.60 -38.28
N LYS A 171 -3.95 -5.90 -38.43
CA LYS A 171 -3.80 -4.55 -37.85
C LYS A 171 -4.75 -3.61 -38.58
N PRO A 172 -5.52 -2.80 -37.85
CA PRO A 172 -6.40 -1.83 -38.47
C PRO A 172 -5.59 -0.77 -39.24
N ASN A 173 -5.97 -0.54 -40.48
CA ASN A 173 -5.37 0.52 -41.35
C ASN A 173 -6.48 1.51 -41.76
N TYR A 174 -6.86 2.39 -40.81
CA TYR A 174 -7.85 3.44 -41.03
C TYR A 174 -7.50 4.70 -40.27
N LYS A 175 -7.95 5.86 -40.74
CA LYS A 175 -7.69 7.15 -40.10
C LYS A 175 -8.58 7.33 -38.84
N LYS A 176 -8.11 8.17 -37.93
CA LYS A 176 -8.90 8.53 -36.76
C LYS A 176 -10.21 9.20 -37.17
N GLY A 177 -11.34 8.61 -36.84
CA GLY A 177 -12.67 9.07 -37.18
C GLY A 177 -13.38 8.19 -38.21
N GLU A 178 -12.66 7.42 -39.02
CA GLU A 178 -13.23 6.43 -39.95
C GLU A 178 -13.62 5.13 -39.22
N ASP A 179 -14.49 4.36 -39.83
CA ASP A 179 -14.84 3.03 -39.33
C ASP A 179 -13.74 2.01 -39.63
N ASP A 180 -13.56 1.05 -38.74
CA ASP A 180 -12.63 -0.06 -38.94
C ASP A 180 -13.19 -1.00 -40.04
N PRO A 181 -12.54 -1.11 -41.20
CA PRO A 181 -13.02 -1.98 -42.28
C PRO A 181 -12.96 -3.48 -41.93
N ASN A 182 -12.26 -3.83 -40.84
CA ASN A 182 -12.16 -5.19 -40.33
C ASN A 182 -13.25 -5.51 -39.30
N ALA A 183 -14.17 -4.59 -39.03
CA ALA A 183 -15.27 -4.75 -38.10
C ALA A 183 -16.61 -4.96 -38.86
N ILE A 184 -17.56 -5.59 -38.17
CA ILE A 184 -18.96 -5.64 -38.64
C ILE A 184 -19.54 -4.22 -38.46
N ASN A 185 -19.96 -3.57 -39.52
CA ASN A 185 -20.37 -2.17 -39.54
C ASN A 185 -21.85 -1.95 -39.93
N SER A 186 -22.60 -3.00 -40.28
CA SER A 186 -24.02 -2.90 -40.56
C SER A 186 -24.84 -3.97 -39.82
N ILE A 187 -26.11 -3.67 -39.57
CA ILE A 187 -27.06 -4.61 -38.96
C ILE A 187 -27.33 -5.78 -39.88
N ASP A 188 -27.33 -5.56 -41.20
CA ASP A 188 -27.59 -6.62 -42.18
C ASP A 188 -26.48 -7.66 -42.17
N GLU A 189 -25.21 -7.23 -42.20
CA GLU A 189 -24.04 -8.12 -42.04
C GLU A 189 -24.10 -8.90 -40.72
N PHE A 190 -24.50 -8.26 -39.61
CA PHE A 190 -24.61 -8.89 -38.30
C PHE A 190 -25.72 -9.94 -38.30
N ASN A 191 -26.85 -9.65 -38.92
CA ASN A 191 -27.95 -10.62 -39.07
C ASN A 191 -27.58 -11.79 -39.99
N GLU A 192 -26.86 -11.50 -41.08
CA GLU A 192 -26.40 -12.51 -42.03
C GLU A 192 -25.48 -13.54 -41.39
N ILE A 193 -24.52 -13.12 -40.54
CA ILE A 193 -23.61 -14.06 -39.86
C ILE A 193 -24.33 -14.98 -38.86
N GLN A 194 -25.55 -14.64 -38.42
CA GLN A 194 -26.36 -15.46 -37.51
C GLN A 194 -27.29 -16.41 -38.24
N GLN A 195 -27.48 -16.25 -39.54
CA GLN A 195 -28.38 -17.11 -40.33
C GLN A 195 -27.79 -18.50 -40.56
N GLY A 196 -28.53 -19.54 -40.22
CA GLY A 196 -28.09 -20.94 -40.37
C GLY A 196 -26.94 -21.31 -39.44
N GLY A 197 -26.87 -20.68 -38.27
CA GLY A 197 -25.77 -20.79 -37.32
C GLY A 197 -25.57 -22.22 -36.80
N THR A 198 -24.29 -22.61 -36.70
CA THR A 198 -23.84 -23.90 -36.15
C THR A 198 -22.83 -23.75 -35.04
N LEU A 199 -22.31 -22.54 -34.82
CA LEU A 199 -21.32 -22.23 -33.79
C LEU A 199 -21.93 -21.38 -32.68
N ASN A 200 -21.77 -21.81 -31.44
CA ASN A 200 -22.17 -21.04 -30.27
C ASN A 200 -21.11 -19.94 -30.01
N ALA A 201 -21.45 -18.71 -30.34
CA ALA A 201 -20.63 -17.54 -30.15
C ALA A 201 -21.15 -16.69 -28.98
N THR A 202 -20.34 -15.78 -28.47
CA THR A 202 -20.75 -14.82 -27.44
C THR A 202 -20.48 -13.41 -27.89
N LEU A 203 -21.51 -12.58 -27.93
CA LEU A 203 -21.37 -11.14 -28.07
C LEU A 203 -21.10 -10.51 -26.68
N TRP A 204 -19.97 -9.87 -26.54
CA TRP A 204 -19.61 -9.15 -25.33
C TRP A 204 -19.75 -7.65 -25.52
N VAL A 205 -20.81 -7.09 -24.94
CA VAL A 205 -21.03 -5.66 -24.83
C VAL A 205 -20.49 -5.19 -23.48
N SER A 206 -19.39 -4.46 -23.47
CA SER A 206 -18.77 -4.01 -22.24
C SER A 206 -19.39 -2.69 -21.74
N SER A 207 -19.06 -2.29 -20.51
CA SER A 207 -19.59 -1.09 -19.86
C SER A 207 -19.50 0.19 -20.71
N PHE A 208 -20.35 1.17 -20.39
CA PHE A 208 -20.35 2.49 -21.02
C PHE A 208 -19.01 3.23 -20.81
N ILE A 209 -18.06 2.99 -21.71
CA ILE A 209 -16.85 3.80 -21.80
C ILE A 209 -17.15 4.90 -22.83
N PRO A 210 -17.07 6.19 -22.43
CA PRO A 210 -17.28 7.29 -23.37
C PRO A 210 -16.39 7.15 -24.60
N ASN A 211 -16.97 7.35 -25.79
CA ASN A 211 -16.30 7.25 -27.10
C ASN A 211 -15.83 5.84 -27.51
N LYS A 212 -16.29 4.79 -26.87
CA LYS A 212 -16.01 3.42 -27.31
C LYS A 212 -16.83 3.09 -28.56
N ARG A 213 -16.16 2.77 -29.66
CA ARG A 213 -16.79 2.54 -30.97
C ARG A 213 -17.09 1.07 -31.26
N TYR A 214 -16.35 0.14 -30.68
CA TYR A 214 -16.41 -1.29 -31.02
C TYR A 214 -16.56 -2.17 -29.78
N GLU A 215 -17.39 -3.20 -29.92
CA GLU A 215 -17.54 -4.30 -28.99
C GLU A 215 -16.94 -5.58 -29.58
N LYS A 216 -17.04 -6.72 -28.85
CA LYS A 216 -16.39 -7.97 -29.23
C LYS A 216 -17.43 -9.06 -29.46
N LEU A 217 -17.36 -9.69 -30.64
CA LEU A 217 -17.98 -10.96 -30.90
C LEU A 217 -16.93 -12.06 -30.84
N LEU A 218 -17.13 -13.03 -29.95
CA LEU A 218 -16.21 -14.15 -29.75
C LEU A 218 -16.79 -15.41 -30.39
N ILE A 219 -16.06 -15.93 -31.37
CA ILE A 219 -16.45 -17.08 -32.19
C ILE A 219 -15.47 -18.23 -31.86
N PRO A 220 -15.94 -19.41 -31.42
CA PRO A 220 -15.10 -20.56 -31.10
C PRO A 220 -14.10 -20.88 -32.21
N VAL A 221 -12.87 -21.27 -31.80
CA VAL A 221 -11.86 -21.81 -32.72
C VAL A 221 -12.15 -23.28 -32.93
N ILE A 222 -12.38 -23.67 -34.19
CA ILE A 222 -12.55 -25.05 -34.60
C ILE A 222 -11.24 -25.52 -35.25
N SER A 223 -10.77 -26.70 -34.89
CA SER A 223 -9.63 -27.34 -35.53
C SER A 223 -10.04 -27.93 -36.89
N ASP A 224 -9.29 -27.55 -37.93
CA ASP A 224 -9.62 -27.98 -39.32
C ASP A 224 -9.51 -29.51 -39.51
N GLU A 225 -8.88 -30.26 -38.61
CA GLU A 225 -8.63 -31.69 -38.79
C GLU A 225 -9.75 -32.63 -38.32
N LYS A 226 -10.60 -32.19 -37.37
CA LYS A 226 -11.67 -33.06 -36.79
C LYS A 226 -12.91 -32.34 -36.28
N ASP A 227 -13.20 -31.11 -36.62
CA ASP A 227 -14.33 -30.31 -36.09
C ASP A 227 -14.36 -30.21 -34.54
N TYR A 228 -13.20 -30.29 -33.88
CA TYR A 228 -13.11 -30.15 -32.43
C TYR A 228 -12.81 -28.72 -32.02
N GLU A 229 -13.52 -28.26 -30.99
CA GLU A 229 -13.22 -27.01 -30.29
C GLU A 229 -11.85 -27.10 -29.59
N LYS A 230 -11.05 -26.05 -29.67
CA LYS A 230 -9.79 -25.99 -28.97
C LYS A 230 -10.01 -25.60 -27.51
N HIS A 231 -9.75 -26.54 -26.60
CA HIS A 231 -10.00 -26.41 -25.18
C HIS A 231 -8.74 -26.02 -24.39
N PHE A 232 -8.95 -25.24 -23.36
CA PHE A 232 -8.00 -24.95 -22.29
C PHE A 232 -8.62 -25.27 -20.93
N TYR A 233 -7.76 -25.57 -19.95
CA TYR A 233 -8.20 -25.97 -18.62
C TYR A 233 -7.72 -24.97 -17.59
N PHE A 234 -8.57 -24.63 -16.60
CA PHE A 234 -8.27 -23.71 -15.53
C PHE A 234 -8.65 -24.30 -14.17
N SER A 235 -7.83 -24.02 -13.16
CA SER A 235 -8.02 -24.59 -11.83
C SER A 235 -9.08 -23.85 -11.01
N LYS A 236 -9.57 -24.50 -9.96
CA LYS A 236 -10.43 -23.87 -8.96
C LYS A 236 -9.77 -22.64 -8.32
N ALA A 237 -8.45 -22.68 -8.10
CA ALA A 237 -7.69 -21.54 -7.52
C ALA A 237 -7.69 -20.32 -8.46
N ASP A 238 -7.50 -20.52 -9.78
CA ASP A 238 -7.57 -19.42 -10.74
C ASP A 238 -8.97 -18.79 -10.77
N TYR A 239 -10.00 -19.61 -10.65
CA TYR A 239 -11.39 -19.17 -10.60
C TYR A 239 -11.70 -18.39 -9.31
N ASP A 240 -11.24 -18.87 -8.17
CA ASP A 240 -11.45 -18.20 -6.88
C ASP A 240 -10.73 -16.82 -6.83
N ASP A 241 -9.55 -16.71 -7.45
CA ASP A 241 -8.87 -15.43 -7.59
C ASP A 241 -9.63 -14.44 -8.47
N LEU A 242 -10.25 -14.93 -9.56
CA LEU A 242 -11.11 -14.10 -10.40
C LEU A 242 -12.35 -13.63 -9.63
N LEU A 243 -13.04 -14.52 -8.91
CA LEU A 243 -14.22 -14.18 -8.10
C LEU A 243 -13.87 -13.16 -7.01
N TYR A 244 -12.71 -13.30 -6.38
CA TYR A 244 -12.21 -12.31 -5.41
C TYR A 244 -12.08 -10.91 -6.04
N LEU A 245 -11.48 -10.82 -7.23
CA LEU A 245 -11.30 -9.54 -7.93
C LEU A 245 -12.63 -8.92 -8.38
N ILE A 246 -13.60 -9.74 -8.80
CA ILE A 246 -14.97 -9.30 -9.12
C ILE A 246 -15.63 -8.70 -7.88
N LYS A 247 -15.57 -9.40 -6.74
CA LYS A 247 -16.12 -8.94 -5.48
C LYS A 247 -15.51 -7.62 -5.03
N GLN A 248 -14.17 -7.50 -5.08
CA GLN A 248 -13.46 -6.27 -4.72
C GLN A 248 -13.88 -5.09 -5.61
N ARG A 249 -14.08 -5.33 -6.91
CA ARG A 249 -14.55 -4.29 -7.83
C ARG A 249 -15.97 -3.84 -7.49
N LYS A 250 -16.86 -4.80 -7.22
CA LYS A 250 -18.25 -4.52 -6.81
C LYS A 250 -18.30 -3.67 -5.56
N GLU A 251 -17.58 -4.07 -4.50
CA GLU A 251 -17.51 -3.32 -3.25
C GLU A 251 -16.93 -1.90 -3.45
N ALA A 252 -15.96 -1.73 -4.35
CA ALA A 252 -15.40 -0.43 -4.68
C ALA A 252 -16.41 0.47 -5.42
N GLU A 253 -17.21 -0.10 -6.33
CA GLU A 253 -18.27 0.64 -7.03
C GLU A 253 -19.42 1.02 -6.10
N GLU A 254 -19.82 0.14 -5.18
CA GLU A 254 -20.87 0.41 -4.20
C GLU A 254 -20.53 1.57 -3.25
N LYS A 255 -19.25 1.78 -2.96
CA LYS A 255 -18.76 2.91 -2.15
C LYS A 255 -18.80 4.25 -2.88
N LYS A 256 -18.94 4.27 -4.21
CA LYS A 256 -19.07 5.49 -5.00
C LYS A 256 -20.48 6.08 -4.89
N PRO A 257 -20.62 7.41 -5.01
CA PRO A 257 -21.96 8.03 -5.18
C PRO A 257 -22.69 7.40 -6.38
N PRO A 258 -24.02 7.21 -6.33
CA PRO A 258 -24.77 6.53 -7.40
C PRO A 258 -24.53 7.08 -8.82
N LYS A 259 -24.34 8.41 -8.94
CA LYS A 259 -24.05 9.09 -10.22
C LYS A 259 -22.66 8.79 -10.80
N ASP A 260 -21.74 8.31 -9.98
CA ASP A 260 -20.35 8.04 -10.36
C ASP A 260 -20.07 6.54 -10.50
N ARG A 261 -21.10 5.68 -10.30
CA ARG A 261 -20.96 4.22 -10.44
C ARG A 261 -20.93 3.84 -11.92
N GLU A 262 -20.06 2.89 -12.24
CA GLU A 262 -20.10 2.25 -13.55
C GLU A 262 -21.38 1.38 -13.65
N ASN A 263 -22.14 1.52 -14.74
CA ASN A 263 -23.42 0.83 -14.90
C ASN A 263 -23.29 -0.68 -15.17
N PHE A 264 -22.08 -1.18 -15.36
CA PHE A 264 -21.84 -2.58 -15.64
C PHE A 264 -20.70 -3.12 -14.78
N TYR A 265 -21.01 -4.12 -14.02
CA TYR A 265 -20.07 -5.04 -13.40
C TYR A 265 -20.66 -6.45 -13.44
N ILE A 266 -19.79 -7.43 -13.51
CA ILE A 266 -20.20 -8.84 -13.53
C ILE A 266 -20.45 -9.24 -12.09
N ASP A 267 -21.70 -9.57 -11.78
CA ASP A 267 -22.08 -10.07 -10.45
C ASP A 267 -21.82 -11.57 -10.32
N GLU A 268 -22.12 -12.32 -11.35
CA GLU A 268 -22.02 -13.76 -11.40
C GLU A 268 -21.62 -14.20 -12.81
N LEU A 269 -20.76 -15.19 -12.90
CA LEU A 269 -20.35 -15.81 -14.15
C LEU A 269 -21.22 -16.99 -14.49
N LYS A 270 -21.52 -17.14 -15.77
CA LYS A 270 -22.30 -18.26 -16.32
C LYS A 270 -21.53 -18.97 -17.42
N GLU A 271 -21.87 -20.23 -17.66
CA GLU A 271 -21.41 -20.92 -18.85
C GLU A 271 -21.87 -20.15 -20.10
N GLY A 272 -20.98 -20.00 -21.07
CA GLY A 272 -21.17 -19.13 -22.23
C GLY A 272 -20.57 -17.74 -22.08
N ASP A 273 -20.22 -17.28 -20.86
CA ASP A 273 -19.56 -15.99 -20.65
C ASP A 273 -18.12 -16.01 -21.18
N THR A 274 -17.62 -14.81 -21.49
CA THR A 274 -16.29 -14.64 -22.06
C THR A 274 -15.24 -14.34 -21.01
N ILE A 275 -14.01 -14.79 -21.30
CA ILE A 275 -12.84 -14.58 -20.49
C ILE A 275 -11.60 -14.28 -21.33
N ILE A 276 -10.63 -13.59 -20.77
CA ILE A 276 -9.33 -13.29 -21.37
C ILE A 276 -8.24 -13.91 -20.50
N PHE A 277 -7.29 -14.60 -21.12
CA PHE A 277 -6.21 -15.28 -20.43
C PHE A 277 -4.93 -15.26 -21.26
N GLU A 278 -3.83 -15.70 -20.67
CA GLU A 278 -2.60 -16.05 -21.35
C GLU A 278 -2.36 -17.55 -21.26
N VAL A 279 -1.56 -18.04 -22.18
CA VAL A 279 -1.09 -19.42 -22.18
C VAL A 279 0.42 -19.39 -21.99
N ASP A 280 0.94 -20.18 -21.06
CA ASP A 280 2.40 -20.34 -20.88
C ASP A 280 3.00 -21.25 -21.96
N GLU A 281 4.32 -21.40 -21.95
CA GLU A 281 5.07 -22.25 -22.91
C GLU A 281 4.67 -23.72 -22.86
N LYS A 282 4.01 -24.16 -21.79
CA LYS A 282 3.50 -25.54 -21.60
C LYS A 282 2.02 -25.68 -21.94
N GLY A 283 1.39 -24.64 -22.46
CA GLY A 283 -0.04 -24.65 -22.79
C GLY A 283 -0.99 -24.47 -21.61
N LYS A 284 -0.47 -24.13 -20.41
CA LYS A 284 -1.28 -23.90 -19.22
C LYS A 284 -1.79 -22.45 -19.18
N ILE A 285 -3.06 -22.28 -18.77
CA ILE A 285 -3.67 -20.97 -18.56
C ILE A 285 -2.97 -20.24 -17.40
N LYS A 286 -2.76 -18.97 -17.59
CA LYS A 286 -2.37 -18.00 -16.56
C LYS A 286 -3.06 -16.66 -16.80
N ASN A 287 -3.06 -15.79 -15.77
CA ASN A 287 -3.55 -14.41 -15.88
C ASN A 287 -5.01 -14.29 -16.37
N PHE A 288 -5.87 -15.01 -15.71
CA PHE A 288 -7.29 -15.12 -16.01
C PHE A 288 -8.06 -13.84 -15.64
N SER A 289 -8.77 -13.19 -16.57
CA SER A 289 -9.43 -11.90 -16.34
C SER A 289 -10.50 -11.52 -17.37
N PHE A 290 -11.24 -10.44 -17.11
CA PHE A 290 -12.17 -9.79 -18.06
C PHE A 290 -11.59 -8.59 -18.80
N SER A 291 -10.31 -8.31 -18.67
CA SER A 291 -9.70 -7.11 -19.24
C SER A 291 -8.46 -7.45 -20.05
N GLU A 292 -8.29 -6.77 -21.17
CA GLU A 292 -7.02 -6.83 -21.95
C GLU A 292 -5.85 -6.23 -21.17
N ILE A 293 -6.14 -5.42 -20.14
CA ILE A 293 -5.18 -4.90 -19.16
C ILE A 293 -5.69 -5.32 -17.78
N PRO A 294 -5.43 -6.56 -17.37
CA PRO A 294 -6.06 -7.11 -16.18
C PRO A 294 -5.50 -6.53 -14.88
N ARG A 295 -6.34 -6.58 -13.87
CA ARG A 295 -5.88 -6.65 -12.50
C ARG A 295 -5.72 -8.14 -12.17
N LEU A 296 -4.57 -8.51 -11.62
CA LEU A 296 -4.20 -9.87 -11.28
C LEU A 296 -3.82 -9.94 -9.81
N ARG A 297 -4.06 -11.08 -9.19
CA ARG A 297 -3.70 -11.33 -7.81
C ARG A 297 -2.35 -12.02 -7.74
N TYR A 298 -1.48 -11.57 -6.86
CA TYR A 298 -0.21 -12.25 -6.58
C TYR A 298 -0.45 -13.59 -5.87
N LYS A 299 0.53 -14.51 -5.96
CA LYS A 299 0.45 -15.83 -5.32
C LYS A 299 0.68 -15.79 -3.82
N MET A 300 1.58 -14.88 -3.37
CA MET A 300 1.99 -14.74 -1.98
C MET A 300 1.47 -13.42 -1.41
N SER A 301 1.05 -13.46 -0.15
CA SER A 301 0.80 -12.23 0.63
C SER A 301 2.12 -11.62 1.12
N PRO A 302 2.13 -10.35 1.56
CA PRO A 302 3.28 -9.80 2.26
C PRO A 302 3.71 -10.62 3.49
N LEU A 303 2.75 -11.17 4.25
CA LEU A 303 3.04 -12.01 5.41
C LEU A 303 3.73 -13.32 5.03
N ASP A 304 3.34 -13.97 3.92
CA ASP A 304 3.95 -15.22 3.46
C ASP A 304 5.45 -15.05 3.15
N LEU A 305 5.88 -13.83 2.79
CA LEU A 305 7.28 -13.49 2.48
C LEU A 305 8.09 -13.03 3.70
N VAL A 306 7.49 -13.05 4.89
CA VAL A 306 8.16 -12.78 6.16
C VAL A 306 8.62 -14.11 6.78
N PRO A 307 9.87 -14.20 7.29
CA PRO A 307 10.27 -15.37 8.06
C PRO A 307 9.32 -15.62 9.24
N LYS A 308 8.97 -16.87 9.51
CA LYS A 308 7.97 -17.27 10.52
C LYS A 308 8.27 -16.72 11.91
N GLU A 309 9.55 -16.55 12.24
CA GLU A 309 10.01 -15.98 13.50
C GLU A 309 9.51 -14.53 13.70
N PHE A 310 9.31 -13.78 12.62
CA PHE A 310 8.80 -12.40 12.64
C PHE A 310 7.28 -12.28 12.45
N HIS A 311 6.55 -13.38 12.30
CA HIS A 311 5.08 -13.32 12.20
C HIS A 311 4.47 -12.71 13.47
N PRO A 312 3.24 -12.17 13.42
CA PRO A 312 2.54 -11.67 14.60
C PRO A 312 2.53 -12.67 15.76
N CYS A 313 2.64 -12.17 16.98
CA CYS A 313 2.67 -13.00 18.17
C CYS A 313 1.27 -13.51 18.55
N THR A 314 1.21 -14.76 19.04
CA THR A 314 0.09 -15.27 19.82
C THR A 314 0.13 -14.67 21.24
N THR A 315 -0.89 -14.94 22.07
CA THR A 315 -0.92 -14.45 23.47
C THR A 315 -0.03 -15.25 24.43
N GLU A 316 0.43 -16.42 24.03
CA GLU A 316 1.26 -17.29 24.87
C GLU A 316 2.77 -17.03 24.69
N ASN A 317 3.19 -16.76 23.44
CA ASN A 317 4.58 -16.56 23.05
C ASN A 317 4.77 -15.16 22.45
N LEU A 318 5.27 -14.25 23.24
CA LEU A 318 5.36 -12.82 22.91
C LEU A 318 6.79 -12.39 22.64
N CYS A 319 6.99 -11.65 21.55
CA CYS A 319 8.22 -10.88 21.38
C CYS A 319 8.26 -9.72 22.37
N PHE A 320 9.41 -9.07 22.48
CA PHE A 320 9.62 -7.99 23.46
C PHE A 320 8.58 -6.87 23.33
N ALA A 321 8.37 -6.35 22.13
CA ALA A 321 7.41 -5.27 21.90
C ALA A 321 5.96 -5.70 22.26
N CYS A 322 5.55 -6.93 21.96
CA CYS A 322 4.23 -7.42 22.32
C CYS A 322 4.06 -7.66 23.83
N ARG A 323 5.12 -8.02 24.56
CA ARG A 323 5.10 -8.07 26.03
C ARG A 323 4.83 -6.70 26.65
N MET A 324 5.41 -5.63 26.08
CA MET A 324 5.21 -4.26 26.57
C MET A 324 3.86 -3.66 26.15
N PHE A 325 3.56 -3.70 24.86
CA PHE A 325 2.42 -2.96 24.29
C PHE A 325 1.13 -3.78 24.17
N GLY A 326 1.19 -5.06 24.52
CA GLY A 326 0.07 -5.96 24.38
C GLY A 326 -0.12 -6.44 22.92
N THR A 327 -1.07 -7.35 22.75
CA THR A 327 -1.47 -7.90 21.45
C THR A 327 -2.94 -8.28 21.45
N THR A 328 -3.58 -8.25 20.31
CA THR A 328 -4.95 -8.74 20.10
C THR A 328 -5.00 -10.22 19.69
N GLY A 329 -3.86 -10.93 19.79
CA GLY A 329 -3.73 -12.29 19.29
C GLY A 329 -3.49 -12.33 17.78
N ASP A 330 -3.39 -13.54 17.24
CA ASP A 330 -3.33 -13.78 15.81
C ASP A 330 -4.75 -13.71 15.23
N THR A 331 -4.92 -13.03 14.11
CA THR A 331 -6.21 -12.95 13.40
C THR A 331 -6.68 -14.31 12.90
N SER A 332 -5.75 -15.24 12.60
CA SER A 332 -6.06 -16.62 12.23
C SER A 332 -6.74 -17.39 13.36
N GLU A 333 -6.34 -17.18 14.62
CA GLU A 333 -6.99 -17.77 15.78
C GLU A 333 -8.44 -17.28 15.97
N ASN A 334 -8.72 -16.06 15.50
CA ASN A 334 -10.05 -15.44 15.61
C ASN A 334 -10.97 -15.78 14.41
N LYS A 335 -10.42 -16.09 13.23
CA LYS A 335 -11.20 -16.45 12.02
C LYS A 335 -11.88 -17.83 12.11
N ASN A 336 -11.34 -18.75 12.90
CA ASN A 336 -11.83 -20.12 13.03
C ASN A 336 -12.83 -20.32 14.19
N LYS A 337 -13.20 -19.25 14.91
CA LYS A 337 -14.18 -19.32 16.01
C LYS A 337 -15.58 -19.14 15.47
N THR A 338 -16.45 -20.10 15.77
CA THR A 338 -17.90 -19.96 15.52
C THR A 338 -18.46 -18.81 16.36
N LYS A 339 -19.49 -18.10 15.86
CA LYS A 339 -20.13 -16.93 16.51
C LYS A 339 -20.51 -17.09 17.99
N LYS A 340 -20.40 -18.28 18.57
CA LYS A 340 -20.68 -18.58 19.99
C LYS A 340 -19.45 -18.51 20.91
N GLU A 341 -18.22 -18.41 20.36
CA GLU A 341 -16.96 -18.41 21.13
C GLU A 341 -16.19 -17.08 21.00
N GLU A 342 -16.90 -15.95 20.95
CA GLU A 342 -16.33 -14.60 20.79
C GLU A 342 -15.58 -14.10 22.05
N LYS A 343 -14.61 -14.85 22.56
CA LYS A 343 -13.57 -14.23 23.39
C LYS A 343 -12.36 -13.97 22.51
N THR A 344 -12.25 -12.73 22.04
CA THR A 344 -11.02 -12.23 21.42
C THR A 344 -9.91 -12.38 22.44
N VAL A 345 -8.95 -13.26 22.17
CA VAL A 345 -7.81 -13.43 23.04
C VAL A 345 -6.94 -12.18 22.86
N ALA A 346 -6.92 -11.34 23.88
CA ALA A 346 -6.17 -10.08 23.85
C ALA A 346 -5.37 -9.90 25.14
N MET A 347 -4.21 -9.28 25.02
CA MET A 347 -3.37 -8.95 26.17
C MET A 347 -3.21 -7.42 26.25
N ILE A 348 -3.55 -6.87 27.42
CA ILE A 348 -3.46 -5.44 27.68
C ILE A 348 -2.01 -4.93 27.68
N SER A 349 -1.78 -3.68 27.28
CA SER A 349 -0.49 -3.00 27.36
C SER A 349 -0.01 -2.82 28.80
N LYS A 350 1.31 -2.88 29.03
CA LYS A 350 1.95 -2.39 30.27
C LYS A 350 2.18 -0.88 30.21
N VAL A 351 2.16 -0.28 28.99
CA VAL A 351 2.50 1.12 28.73
C VAL A 351 1.28 1.85 28.17
N PHE A 352 0.89 2.94 28.82
CA PHE A 352 -0.26 3.77 28.47
C PHE A 352 0.24 5.18 28.20
N ILE A 353 -0.01 5.70 27.02
CA ILE A 353 0.44 7.01 26.56
C ILE A 353 -0.76 7.94 26.50
N SER A 354 -0.66 9.15 27.04
CA SER A 354 -1.68 10.18 26.87
C SER A 354 -1.54 10.86 25.52
N ASP A 355 -2.58 11.57 25.09
CA ASP A 355 -2.45 12.51 23.98
C ASP A 355 -1.43 13.59 24.33
N ALA A 356 -0.66 14.06 23.33
CA ALA A 356 0.24 15.19 23.51
C ALA A 356 -0.53 16.49 23.18
N LEU A 357 -0.61 17.37 24.14
CA LEU A 357 -1.30 18.65 24.01
C LEU A 357 -0.30 19.79 23.76
N LEU A 358 -0.64 20.71 22.86
CA LEU A 358 0.17 21.90 22.63
C LEU A 358 0.22 22.76 23.90
N VAL A 359 1.43 23.22 24.25
CA VAL A 359 1.69 24.05 25.44
C VAL A 359 1.85 25.51 25.02
N ASN A 360 1.42 26.44 25.89
CA ASN A 360 1.57 27.90 25.69
C ASN A 360 0.74 28.52 24.56
N GLU A 361 -0.51 28.07 24.40
CA GLU A 361 -1.47 28.73 23.49
C GLU A 361 -2.03 30.04 24.03
N ARG A 362 -1.90 30.32 25.33
CA ARG A 362 -2.43 31.54 25.94
C ARG A 362 -1.78 32.77 25.31
N ASN A 363 -2.57 33.59 24.58
CA ASN A 363 -2.18 34.83 23.92
C ASN A 363 -1.46 34.69 22.56
N ARG A 364 -1.51 33.54 21.86
CA ARG A 364 -1.03 33.44 20.48
C ARG A 364 -2.19 33.51 19.48
N ASP A 365 -2.05 34.32 18.45
CA ASP A 365 -2.97 34.29 17.30
C ASP A 365 -2.81 32.96 16.56
N VAL A 366 -3.90 32.37 16.05
CA VAL A 366 -3.90 31.16 15.22
C VAL A 366 -2.90 31.30 14.06
N LYS A 367 -2.79 32.51 13.50
CA LYS A 367 -1.79 32.82 12.44
C LYS A 367 -0.35 32.64 12.84
N ASP A 368 -0.03 32.65 14.14
CA ASP A 368 1.34 32.43 14.63
C ASP A 368 1.66 30.93 14.74
N ILE A 369 0.64 30.07 14.82
CA ILE A 369 0.74 28.64 15.06
C ILE A 369 0.53 27.86 13.78
N GLU A 370 -0.46 28.20 12.95
CA GLU A 370 -0.82 27.49 11.72
C GLU A 370 -0.37 28.22 10.45
N ASP A 371 -0.25 27.42 9.40
CA ASP A 371 -0.11 27.88 8.02
C ASP A 371 -0.86 26.92 7.08
N LYS A 372 -1.05 27.30 5.83
CA LYS A 372 -1.85 26.54 4.85
C LYS A 372 -1.09 26.33 3.56
N ILE A 373 -1.20 25.12 3.00
CA ILE A 373 -0.58 24.78 1.72
C ILE A 373 -1.44 23.78 0.95
N THR A 374 -1.47 23.92 -0.37
CA THR A 374 -1.92 22.86 -1.27
C THR A 374 -0.70 22.09 -1.76
N LEU A 375 -0.58 20.84 -1.31
CA LEU A 375 0.56 19.99 -1.60
C LEU A 375 0.50 19.42 -3.02
N ASN A 376 1.66 19.10 -3.57
CA ASN A 376 1.75 18.23 -4.73
C ASN A 376 1.04 16.89 -4.45
N PRO A 377 0.52 16.20 -5.49
CA PRO A 377 -0.16 14.92 -5.29
C PRO A 377 0.73 13.93 -4.54
N LEU A 378 0.20 13.37 -3.46
CA LEU A 378 0.75 12.21 -2.77
C LEU A 378 -0.10 11.01 -3.15
N GLY A 379 0.47 10.07 -3.90
CA GLY A 379 -0.17 8.78 -4.14
C GLY A 379 -0.28 7.95 -2.86
N GLU A 380 -1.24 7.05 -2.84
CA GLU A 380 -1.32 6.03 -1.81
C GLU A 380 -0.09 5.11 -1.86
N PRO A 381 0.32 4.50 -0.73
CA PRO A 381 1.31 3.45 -0.74
C PRO A 381 0.86 2.31 -1.65
N HIS A 382 1.72 1.89 -2.57
CA HIS A 382 1.45 0.76 -3.46
C HIS A 382 2.39 -0.41 -3.11
N PRO A 383 2.07 -1.22 -2.07
CA PRO A 383 2.91 -2.35 -1.66
C PRO A 383 3.06 -3.40 -2.75
N SER A 384 2.14 -3.44 -3.72
CA SER A 384 2.25 -4.29 -4.92
C SER A 384 3.43 -3.95 -5.85
N LEU A 385 4.10 -2.80 -5.65
CA LEU A 385 5.34 -2.46 -6.37
C LEU A 385 6.53 -3.19 -5.74
N ALA A 386 6.76 -4.44 -6.16
CA ALA A 386 7.80 -5.32 -5.62
C ALA A 386 9.19 -4.67 -5.57
N CYS A 387 9.56 -3.87 -6.57
CA CYS A 387 10.87 -3.19 -6.63
C CYS A 387 11.16 -2.24 -5.45
N PHE A 388 10.14 -1.76 -4.73
CA PHE A 388 10.29 -0.95 -3.53
C PHE A 388 10.20 -1.74 -2.24
N TYR A 389 9.28 -2.72 -2.17
CA TYR A 389 8.93 -3.42 -0.94
C TYR A 389 9.66 -4.73 -0.73
N LEU A 390 10.14 -5.36 -1.83
CA LEU A 390 10.91 -6.60 -1.78
C LEU A 390 12.41 -6.34 -1.98
N GLU A 391 13.23 -7.05 -1.23
CA GLU A 391 14.69 -7.03 -1.41
C GLU A 391 15.08 -7.76 -2.70
N LYS A 392 14.40 -8.86 -3.00
CA LYS A 392 14.54 -9.62 -4.25
C LYS A 392 13.22 -10.29 -4.63
N GLY A 393 13.06 -10.59 -5.93
CA GLY A 393 11.94 -11.35 -6.47
C GLY A 393 10.66 -10.54 -6.66
N THR A 394 9.56 -11.25 -6.74
CA THR A 394 8.18 -10.77 -6.88
C THR A 394 7.29 -11.47 -5.86
N TYR A 395 6.07 -11.00 -5.67
CA TYR A 395 5.10 -11.68 -4.81
C TYR A 395 4.54 -13.01 -5.39
N ASP A 396 5.03 -13.43 -6.55
CA ASP A 396 4.71 -14.76 -7.13
C ASP A 396 5.75 -15.82 -6.81
N ASN A 397 6.83 -15.45 -6.10
CA ASN A 397 7.93 -16.35 -5.79
C ASN A 397 8.11 -16.48 -4.27
N GLU A 398 7.98 -17.70 -3.76
CA GLU A 398 8.13 -18.05 -2.34
C GLU A 398 9.53 -17.73 -1.77
N THR A 399 10.57 -17.64 -2.62
CA THR A 399 11.92 -17.27 -2.18
C THR A 399 12.15 -15.76 -2.09
N SER A 400 11.15 -14.95 -2.41
CA SER A 400 11.19 -13.50 -2.28
C SER A 400 11.27 -13.09 -0.80
N GLN A 401 11.80 -11.91 -0.55
CA GLN A 401 11.99 -11.40 0.80
C GLN A 401 11.53 -9.95 0.89
N ILE A 402 10.79 -9.60 1.93
CA ILE A 402 10.45 -8.21 2.21
C ILE A 402 11.70 -7.44 2.65
N ARG A 403 11.71 -6.14 2.38
CA ARG A 403 12.86 -5.28 2.76
C ARG A 403 12.93 -5.00 4.25
N GLY A 404 11.82 -5.06 4.96
CA GLY A 404 11.74 -4.77 6.39
C GLY A 404 10.69 -3.72 6.74
N ARG A 405 10.97 -2.90 7.77
CA ARG A 405 10.07 -1.88 8.29
C ARG A 405 10.29 -0.53 7.62
N LYS A 406 9.21 0.13 7.21
CA LYS A 406 9.23 1.40 6.49
C LYS A 406 9.44 2.57 7.43
N PHE A 407 10.46 3.40 7.13
CA PHE A 407 10.74 4.67 7.78
C PHE A 407 10.90 5.79 6.77
N TYR A 408 10.69 7.05 7.19
CA TYR A 408 10.84 8.22 6.34
C TYR A 408 12.09 9.02 6.74
N TRP A 409 12.81 9.53 5.74
CA TRP A 409 13.95 10.39 5.94
C TRP A 409 13.57 11.73 6.60
N HIS A 410 14.49 12.32 7.36
CA HIS A 410 14.35 13.66 7.90
C HIS A 410 14.89 14.71 6.92
N HIS A 411 14.17 15.83 6.80
CA HIS A 411 14.54 16.97 5.94
C HIS A 411 14.87 18.21 6.78
N LYS A 412 15.32 18.05 8.02
CA LYS A 412 15.54 19.16 8.96
C LYS A 412 16.49 20.22 8.40
N ASP A 413 17.59 19.81 7.77
CA ASP A 413 18.60 20.74 7.27
C ASP A 413 18.11 21.54 6.06
N LYS A 414 17.15 21.01 5.32
CA LYS A 414 16.50 21.67 4.18
C LYS A 414 15.35 22.57 4.64
N ILE A 415 14.66 22.18 5.72
CA ILE A 415 13.56 22.94 6.30
C ILE A 415 14.12 23.69 7.53
N LYS A 416 14.79 24.82 7.27
CA LYS A 416 15.25 25.68 8.37
C LYS A 416 14.05 26.34 9.05
N ALA A 417 14.11 26.43 10.37
CA ALA A 417 13.13 27.17 11.16
C ALA A 417 13.07 28.66 10.76
N GLY A 418 11.99 29.33 11.07
CA GLY A 418 11.77 30.74 10.72
C GLY A 418 11.39 30.92 9.25
N THR A 419 11.96 31.89 8.54
CA THR A 419 11.63 32.20 7.15
C THR A 419 12.04 31.09 6.15
N GLY A 420 12.99 30.23 6.52
CA GLY A 420 13.53 29.18 5.64
C GLY A 420 12.52 28.07 5.30
N TYR A 421 11.56 27.78 6.18
CA TYR A 421 10.55 26.75 5.88
C TYR A 421 9.59 27.19 4.77
N ARG A 422 9.30 28.47 4.63
CA ARG A 422 8.43 29.00 3.57
C ARG A 422 9.02 28.80 2.18
N SER A 423 10.32 29.05 2.03
CA SER A 423 11.02 28.79 0.75
C SER A 423 10.96 27.31 0.39
N TYR A 424 11.09 26.41 1.37
CA TYR A 424 10.90 24.98 1.11
C TYR A 424 9.47 24.63 0.70
N LEU A 425 8.45 25.26 1.35
CA LEU A 425 7.05 25.00 1.01
C LEU A 425 6.70 25.35 -0.43
N GLU A 426 7.29 26.39 -1.00
CA GLU A 426 7.06 26.75 -2.41
C GLU A 426 7.52 25.63 -3.36
N ASN A 427 8.56 24.86 -3.01
CA ASN A 427 9.05 23.74 -3.83
C ASN A 427 8.09 22.53 -3.81
N ILE A 428 7.31 22.34 -2.74
CA ILE A 428 6.36 21.23 -2.61
C ILE A 428 4.91 21.62 -2.86
N LYS A 429 4.66 22.91 -3.12
CA LYS A 429 3.35 23.45 -3.45
C LYS A 429 2.92 23.00 -4.84
N ASN A 430 1.65 22.58 -4.96
CA ASN A 430 1.07 22.24 -6.25
C ASN A 430 0.98 23.47 -7.15
N GLN A 431 1.67 23.41 -8.30
CA GLN A 431 1.65 24.45 -9.33
C GLN A 431 0.76 24.06 -10.53
N GLY A 432 0.11 22.91 -10.51
CA GLY A 432 -0.66 22.38 -11.63
C GLY A 432 -2.17 22.40 -11.44
N ASP A 433 -2.90 22.19 -12.54
CA ASP A 433 -4.37 22.21 -12.61
C ASP A 433 -5.06 20.95 -12.06
N ASN A 434 -4.33 19.98 -11.52
CA ASN A 434 -4.87 18.69 -11.05
C ASN A 434 -5.64 18.80 -9.73
N LYS A 435 -6.73 19.56 -9.72
CA LYS A 435 -7.58 19.83 -8.53
C LYS A 435 -8.20 18.59 -7.88
N ASN A 436 -8.21 17.44 -8.56
CA ASN A 436 -8.87 16.22 -8.07
C ASN A 436 -7.97 15.28 -7.24
N VAL A 437 -6.66 15.48 -7.28
CA VAL A 437 -5.67 14.61 -6.61
C VAL A 437 -4.75 15.35 -5.64
N VAL A 438 -5.05 16.61 -5.35
CA VAL A 438 -4.28 17.44 -4.42
C VAL A 438 -5.04 17.63 -3.11
N SER A 439 -4.32 17.65 -2.00
CA SER A 439 -4.85 17.95 -0.68
C SER A 439 -4.39 19.33 -0.24
N THR A 440 -5.34 20.17 0.18
CA THR A 440 -5.03 21.40 0.90
C THR A 440 -5.05 21.10 2.38
N ILE A 441 -3.97 21.41 3.07
CA ILE A 441 -3.80 21.11 4.49
C ILE A 441 -3.50 22.38 5.30
N ASN A 442 -4.06 22.45 6.49
CA ASN A 442 -3.65 23.41 7.52
C ASN A 442 -2.72 22.66 8.47
N PHE A 443 -1.51 23.15 8.65
CA PHE A 443 -0.47 22.48 9.42
C PHE A 443 0.13 23.41 10.49
N LEU A 444 0.72 22.83 11.51
CA LEU A 444 1.42 23.58 12.55
C LEU A 444 2.81 23.98 12.07
N LYS A 445 3.16 25.24 12.28
CA LYS A 445 4.48 25.77 12.00
C LYS A 445 5.56 25.07 12.85
N PRO A 446 6.83 25.10 12.44
CA PRO A 446 7.92 24.55 13.25
C PRO A 446 8.01 25.19 14.64
N LEU A 447 8.68 24.49 15.55
CA LEU A 447 9.03 24.91 16.90
C LEU A 447 7.85 25.05 17.89
N GLN A 448 6.76 24.31 17.64
CA GLN A 448 5.70 24.16 18.63
C GLN A 448 6.08 23.10 19.68
N ASN A 449 5.70 23.31 20.94
CA ASN A 449 5.96 22.39 22.04
C ASN A 449 4.67 21.72 22.50
N PHE A 450 4.75 20.43 22.70
CA PHE A 450 3.68 19.58 23.23
C PHE A 450 4.16 18.90 24.50
N GLU A 451 3.22 18.56 25.39
CA GLU A 451 3.49 17.73 26.56
C GLU A 451 2.57 16.53 26.61
N PHE A 452 3.09 15.41 27.06
CA PHE A 452 2.35 14.16 27.27
C PHE A 452 2.94 13.36 28.42
N GLU A 453 2.14 12.44 28.95
CA GLU A 453 2.54 11.54 30.02
C GLU A 453 2.43 10.07 29.57
N ILE A 454 3.38 9.28 29.99
CA ILE A 454 3.34 7.82 29.84
C ILE A 454 3.22 7.21 31.21
N SER A 455 2.14 6.49 31.46
CA SER A 455 1.99 5.64 32.64
C SER A 455 2.38 4.20 32.30
N PHE A 456 3.11 3.55 33.18
CA PHE A 456 3.53 2.17 32.98
C PHE A 456 3.35 1.33 34.25
N LYS A 457 3.14 0.03 34.05
CA LYS A 457 2.94 -0.93 35.15
C LYS A 457 3.75 -2.20 34.91
N ASN A 458 4.41 -2.66 35.99
CA ASN A 458 5.12 -3.94 36.03
C ASN A 458 6.15 -4.09 34.90
N LEU A 459 6.95 -3.06 34.62
CA LEU A 459 8.08 -3.14 33.70
C LEU A 459 9.30 -3.77 34.38
N THR A 460 10.09 -4.52 33.61
CA THR A 460 11.43 -4.96 34.01
C THR A 460 12.44 -3.82 33.81
N ASP A 461 13.66 -3.94 34.33
CA ASP A 461 14.78 -3.00 34.07
C ASP A 461 14.98 -2.78 32.58
N GLU A 462 14.94 -3.87 31.83
CA GLU A 462 15.13 -3.88 30.39
C GLU A 462 13.98 -3.19 29.64
N GLU A 463 12.72 -3.50 30.00
CA GLU A 463 11.56 -2.86 29.40
C GLU A 463 11.52 -1.36 29.68
N LEU A 464 11.90 -0.94 30.90
CA LEU A 464 11.99 0.47 31.25
C LEU A 464 13.14 1.16 30.50
N GLY A 465 14.30 0.53 30.41
CA GLY A 465 15.46 1.08 29.69
C GLY A 465 15.21 1.25 28.20
N ILE A 466 14.58 0.26 27.54
CA ILE A 466 14.21 0.36 26.11
C ILE A 466 13.16 1.45 25.91
N LEU A 467 12.18 1.59 26.80
CA LEU A 467 11.19 2.66 26.73
C LEU A 467 11.86 4.05 26.82
N ILE A 468 12.76 4.24 27.80
CA ILE A 468 13.52 5.49 27.97
C ILE A 468 14.36 5.78 26.72
N TYR A 469 15.10 4.79 26.21
CA TYR A 469 15.92 4.96 25.00
C TYR A 469 15.08 5.31 23.76
N SER A 470 13.94 4.63 23.58
CA SER A 470 13.08 4.88 22.43
C SER A 470 12.33 6.21 22.47
N LEU A 471 12.26 6.87 23.63
CA LEU A 471 11.69 8.20 23.79
C LEU A 471 12.69 9.31 23.46
N GLU A 472 13.84 9.33 24.13
CA GLU A 472 14.83 10.40 23.94
C GLU A 472 15.74 10.18 22.73
N LEU A 473 16.00 8.92 22.36
CA LEU A 473 16.96 8.53 21.33
C LEU A 473 18.40 9.02 21.65
N GLU A 474 19.28 8.94 20.66
CA GLU A 474 20.62 9.52 20.74
C GLU A 474 20.64 10.93 20.16
N LYS A 475 21.69 11.68 20.47
CA LYS A 475 21.92 12.99 19.87
C LYS A 475 21.80 12.92 18.35
N ASP A 476 21.12 13.89 17.76
CA ASP A 476 20.89 14.02 16.31
C ASP A 476 19.94 12.99 15.69
N LEU A 477 19.33 12.09 16.48
CA LEU A 477 18.23 11.22 16.02
C LEU A 477 16.87 11.85 16.36
N LEU A 478 15.91 11.72 15.45
CA LEU A 478 14.59 12.34 15.57
C LEU A 478 13.47 11.34 15.33
N HIS A 479 12.32 11.63 15.89
CA HIS A 479 11.06 10.98 15.62
C HIS A 479 10.36 11.58 14.39
N LYS A 480 9.42 10.80 13.78
CA LYS A 480 8.67 11.23 12.61
C LYS A 480 7.18 11.01 12.79
N PHE A 481 6.43 12.07 13.12
CA PHE A 481 4.99 12.01 13.40
C PHE A 481 4.12 12.61 12.28
N GLY A 482 2.86 12.24 12.23
CA GLY A 482 1.84 12.86 11.39
C GLY A 482 1.80 12.39 9.94
N LYS A 483 1.10 13.17 9.11
CA LYS A 483 0.99 13.01 7.66
C LYS A 483 2.03 13.86 6.92
N ALA A 484 2.05 13.82 5.58
CA ALA A 484 2.99 14.54 4.72
C ALA A 484 4.49 14.27 5.01
N LYS A 485 4.80 13.11 5.61
CA LYS A 485 6.17 12.68 5.96
C LYS A 485 7.10 12.66 4.74
N ALA A 486 6.56 12.31 3.56
CA ALA A 486 7.31 12.28 2.30
C ALA A 486 7.83 13.67 1.89
N PHE A 487 7.17 14.73 2.32
CA PHE A 487 7.58 16.12 2.11
C PHE A 487 8.39 16.68 3.27
N GLY A 488 8.92 15.84 4.15
CA GLY A 488 9.76 16.26 5.26
C GLY A 488 9.02 16.72 6.52
N PHE A 489 7.68 16.73 6.53
CA PHE A 489 6.90 17.11 7.71
C PHE A 489 7.10 16.13 8.86
N GLY A 490 6.87 16.62 10.08
CA GLY A 490 6.75 15.81 11.29
C GLY A 490 8.05 15.36 11.92
N SER A 491 9.20 15.96 11.60
CA SER A 491 10.44 15.71 12.36
C SER A 491 10.36 16.36 13.73
N CYS A 492 10.43 15.54 14.79
CA CYS A 492 10.23 15.97 16.16
C CYS A 492 11.34 15.45 17.08
N GLU A 493 11.68 16.26 18.07
CA GLU A 493 12.53 15.89 19.20
C GLU A 493 11.63 15.58 20.40
N VAL A 494 11.89 14.50 21.12
CA VAL A 494 11.23 14.16 22.38
C VAL A 494 12.24 14.21 23.50
N LYS A 495 11.89 14.82 24.63
CA LYS A 495 12.70 14.89 25.84
C LYS A 495 11.91 14.42 27.04
N ILE A 496 12.53 13.62 27.89
CA ILE A 496 11.99 13.22 29.17
C ILE A 496 12.22 14.35 30.18
N LEU A 497 11.13 14.95 30.65
CA LEU A 497 11.16 15.98 31.70
C LEU A 497 11.34 15.36 33.10
N ASP A 498 10.52 14.31 33.36
CA ASP A 498 10.59 13.57 34.63
C ASP A 498 10.36 12.07 34.37
N CYS A 499 11.11 11.25 35.09
CA CYS A 499 10.89 9.81 35.16
C CYS A 499 10.72 9.39 36.63
N LEU A 500 9.52 8.95 36.97
CA LEU A 500 9.05 8.78 38.33
C LEU A 500 8.59 7.34 38.54
N LEU A 501 9.12 6.64 39.54
CA LEU A 501 8.66 5.33 40.00
C LEU A 501 7.70 5.49 41.19
N GLU A 502 6.71 4.62 41.26
CA GLU A 502 5.87 4.49 42.44
C GLU A 502 6.72 3.95 43.60
N SER A 503 6.74 4.68 44.72
CA SER A 503 7.45 4.24 45.92
C SER A 503 6.80 3.02 46.54
N SER A 504 7.61 2.17 47.22
CA SER A 504 7.12 1.05 48.04
C SER A 504 6.21 1.50 49.20
N GLU A 505 6.35 2.78 49.63
CA GLU A 505 5.51 3.38 50.67
C GLU A 505 4.06 3.67 50.25
N LYS A 506 3.74 3.48 48.97
CA LYS A 506 2.38 3.73 48.44
C LYS A 506 1.25 2.98 49.17
N TYR A 507 1.59 1.91 49.86
CA TYR A 507 0.63 1.12 50.66
C TYR A 507 0.49 1.63 52.10
N ASN A 508 1.42 2.51 52.53
CA ASN A 508 1.42 3.10 53.88
C ASN A 508 0.80 4.51 53.89
N SER A 509 0.43 5.06 52.74
CA SER A 509 -0.13 6.39 52.61
C SER A 509 -1.31 6.42 51.63
N PHE A 510 -2.29 7.29 51.87
CA PHE A 510 -3.40 7.56 50.93
C PHE A 510 -2.94 8.38 49.72
N VAL A 511 -1.71 8.91 49.75
CA VAL A 511 -1.13 9.69 48.63
C VAL A 511 -0.10 8.82 47.95
N LYS A 512 -0.20 8.69 46.61
CA LYS A 512 0.82 8.03 45.82
C LYS A 512 2.12 8.82 45.89
N THR A 513 3.14 8.22 46.44
CA THR A 513 4.50 8.77 46.48
C THR A 513 5.29 8.30 45.28
N TYR A 514 6.05 9.20 44.68
CA TYR A 514 6.90 8.93 43.55
C TYR A 514 8.33 9.31 43.85
N GLU A 515 9.27 8.48 43.36
CA GLU A 515 10.69 8.72 43.45
C GLU A 515 11.25 8.98 42.05
N LYS A 516 12.06 10.02 41.91
CA LYS A 516 12.77 10.34 40.67
C LYS A 516 13.94 9.37 40.50
N ILE A 517 14.09 8.79 39.30
CA ILE A 517 15.12 7.81 39.01
C ILE A 517 16.22 8.34 38.13
N ASP A 518 17.40 7.73 38.27
CA ASP A 518 18.51 7.92 37.36
C ASP A 518 18.29 7.09 36.09
N LYS A 519 18.04 7.76 34.98
CA LYS A 519 17.81 7.13 33.66
C LYS A 519 19.06 6.38 33.17
N GLU A 520 20.26 6.86 33.48
CA GLU A 520 21.52 6.34 32.94
C GLU A 520 21.75 4.87 33.33
N LYS A 521 21.32 4.48 34.54
CA LYS A 521 21.36 3.08 34.98
C LYS A 521 20.66 2.14 33.97
N TYR A 522 19.45 2.50 33.57
CA TYR A 522 18.62 1.67 32.66
C TYR A 522 19.11 1.76 31.22
N LEU A 523 19.56 2.93 30.79
CA LEU A 523 20.16 3.12 29.47
C LEU A 523 21.42 2.29 29.28
N LYS A 524 22.28 2.17 30.31
CA LYS A 524 23.48 1.34 30.25
C LYS A 524 23.13 -0.12 30.00
N ILE A 525 22.17 -0.68 30.76
CA ILE A 525 21.72 -2.07 30.62
C ILE A 525 21.33 -2.38 29.17
N VAL A 526 20.48 -1.52 28.56
CA VAL A 526 19.94 -1.81 27.22
C VAL A 526 20.96 -1.52 26.10
N LYS A 527 21.81 -0.51 26.26
CA LYS A 527 22.88 -0.23 25.29
C LYS A 527 23.87 -1.40 25.18
N GLU A 528 24.21 -2.03 26.30
CA GLU A 528 25.08 -3.20 26.34
C GLU A 528 24.35 -4.45 25.79
N LYS A 529 23.17 -4.77 26.34
CA LYS A 529 22.42 -5.98 25.98
C LYS A 529 22.01 -6.03 24.50
N TYR A 530 21.55 -4.92 23.97
CA TYR A 530 21.10 -4.80 22.57
C TYR A 530 22.19 -4.29 21.63
N LYS A 531 23.44 -4.15 22.12
CA LYS A 531 24.58 -3.70 21.32
C LYS A 531 24.32 -2.40 20.56
N LEU A 532 23.59 -1.47 21.20
CA LEU A 532 23.14 -0.25 20.53
C LEU A 532 24.30 0.67 20.11
N ASN A 533 25.44 0.59 20.78
CA ASN A 533 26.63 1.40 20.49
C ASN A 533 27.64 0.73 19.56
N THR A 534 27.30 -0.43 18.99
CA THR A 534 28.18 -1.19 18.09
C THR A 534 27.64 -1.18 16.66
N THR A 535 28.49 -1.55 15.71
CA THR A 535 28.12 -1.71 14.30
C THR A 535 27.66 -3.13 13.95
N GLU A 536 27.54 -4.02 14.93
CA GLU A 536 27.28 -5.43 14.72
C GLU A 536 25.86 -5.73 14.20
N ARG A 537 24.90 -4.88 14.59
CA ARG A 537 23.50 -5.04 14.22
C ARG A 537 23.14 -4.12 13.06
N LYS A 538 23.00 -4.72 11.87
CA LYS A 538 22.70 -4.01 10.63
C LYS A 538 21.43 -3.17 10.75
N GLU A 539 20.33 -3.76 11.25
CA GLU A 539 19.03 -3.12 11.39
C GLU A 539 19.05 -1.92 12.36
N VAL A 540 19.87 -1.96 13.42
CA VAL A 540 20.04 -0.83 14.33
C VAL A 540 20.82 0.30 13.66
N ASN A 541 21.86 -0.02 12.88
CA ASN A 541 22.63 0.97 12.13
C ASN A 541 21.78 1.62 11.03
N GLU A 542 20.96 0.86 10.34
CA GLU A 542 19.99 1.36 9.35
C GLU A 542 18.96 2.27 10.02
N LEU A 543 18.42 1.88 11.19
CA LEU A 543 17.50 2.72 11.97
C LEU A 543 18.14 4.04 12.34
N LYS A 544 19.34 4.02 12.94
CA LYS A 544 20.06 5.25 13.29
C LYS A 544 20.34 6.13 12.07
N ALA A 545 20.73 5.55 10.96
CA ALA A 545 21.00 6.28 9.73
C ALA A 545 19.76 6.99 9.18
N ILE A 546 18.59 6.36 9.21
CA ILE A 546 17.35 6.97 8.69
C ILE A 546 16.72 7.97 9.67
N LEU A 547 16.91 7.77 11.01
CA LEU A 547 16.44 8.70 12.04
C LEU A 547 17.35 9.91 12.21
N LYS A 548 18.53 9.92 11.60
CA LYS A 548 19.50 11.02 11.73
C LYS A 548 18.91 12.32 11.18
N SER A 549 19.02 13.38 11.96
CA SER A 549 18.50 14.72 11.62
C SER A 549 19.22 15.34 10.42
N THR A 550 20.51 15.01 10.27
CA THR A 550 21.39 15.47 9.19
C THR A 550 21.72 14.28 8.28
N ASN A 551 21.52 14.42 7.00
CA ASN A 551 21.92 13.41 6.02
C ASN A 551 22.41 14.12 4.74
N ASN A 552 23.25 13.44 3.98
CA ASN A 552 23.83 13.95 2.74
C ASN A 552 22.90 13.79 1.53
N LEU A 553 21.63 13.44 1.74
CA LEU A 553 20.68 13.25 0.66
C LEU A 553 20.25 14.58 0.07
N ASP A 554 20.21 14.66 -1.25
CA ASP A 554 19.61 15.79 -1.93
C ASP A 554 18.09 15.62 -1.99
N PHE A 555 17.41 16.34 -1.10
CA PHE A 555 15.95 16.32 -1.04
C PHE A 555 15.28 17.33 -1.98
N SER A 556 16.02 18.13 -2.74
CA SER A 556 15.45 18.94 -3.81
C SER A 556 14.84 18.06 -4.91
N GLU A 557 15.33 16.81 -5.04
CA GLU A 557 14.84 15.77 -5.94
C GLU A 557 13.98 14.68 -5.27
N THR A 558 13.65 14.81 -3.96
CA THR A 558 12.83 13.82 -3.24
C THR A 558 11.34 13.91 -3.48
N ALA A 559 10.90 14.71 -4.41
CA ALA A 559 9.63 14.46 -5.03
C ALA A 559 9.69 13.07 -5.72
N PHE A 560 8.56 12.38 -5.83
CA PHE A 560 8.49 11.12 -6.56
C PHE A 560 9.27 11.21 -7.87
N PRO A 561 10.01 10.14 -8.26
CA PRO A 561 10.80 10.16 -9.47
C PRO A 561 9.95 10.50 -10.67
N ILE A 562 10.51 11.25 -11.59
CA ILE A 562 9.87 11.63 -12.84
C ILE A 562 10.64 11.08 -14.03
N ASP A 563 9.94 10.72 -15.10
CA ASP A 563 10.52 10.30 -16.37
C ASP A 563 9.60 10.70 -17.53
N PHE A 564 10.14 10.68 -18.73
CA PHE A 564 9.37 10.95 -19.94
C PHE A 564 8.43 9.79 -20.29
N LYS A 565 7.34 10.12 -20.99
CA LYS A 565 6.52 9.11 -21.63
C LYS A 565 7.32 8.41 -22.72
N ARG A 566 7.32 7.08 -22.73
CA ARG A 566 8.03 6.26 -23.72
C ARG A 566 7.05 5.39 -24.52
N ASP A 567 7.39 5.12 -25.78
CA ASP A 567 6.68 4.14 -26.59
C ASP A 567 7.08 2.69 -26.20
N LYS A 568 6.51 1.71 -26.90
CA LYS A 568 6.80 0.28 -26.68
C LYS A 568 8.27 -0.10 -27.01
N PHE A 569 8.98 0.75 -27.76
CA PHE A 569 10.38 0.55 -28.13
C PHE A 569 11.36 1.30 -27.19
N GLY A 570 10.81 2.06 -26.20
CA GLY A 570 11.61 2.83 -25.24
C GLY A 570 11.94 4.24 -25.68
N ASN A 571 11.47 4.72 -26.85
CA ASN A 571 11.72 6.07 -27.33
C ASN A 571 10.84 7.09 -26.58
N ILE A 572 11.37 8.27 -26.32
CA ILE A 572 10.64 9.35 -25.65
C ILE A 572 9.54 9.89 -26.58
N ILE A 573 8.30 9.96 -26.04
CA ILE A 573 7.15 10.53 -26.75
C ILE A 573 6.71 11.81 -26.02
N GLY A 574 6.88 12.96 -26.68
CA GLY A 574 6.49 14.26 -26.15
C GLY A 574 7.44 14.79 -25.07
N ASN A 575 7.16 16.01 -24.58
CA ASN A 575 8.05 16.77 -23.70
C ASN A 575 7.59 16.79 -22.24
N LYS A 576 6.59 15.99 -21.87
CA LYS A 576 6.00 16.03 -20.53
C LYS A 576 6.53 14.91 -19.64
N GLU A 577 7.31 15.31 -18.63
CA GLU A 577 7.74 14.45 -17.54
C GLU A 577 6.66 14.33 -16.48
N ASN A 578 6.51 13.14 -15.86
CA ASN A 578 5.73 12.94 -14.63
C ASN A 578 6.12 11.66 -13.90
N SER A 579 5.65 11.54 -12.66
CA SER A 579 5.92 10.35 -11.82
C SER A 579 5.28 9.08 -12.37
N LEU A 580 4.08 9.16 -12.97
CA LEU A 580 3.43 8.00 -13.57
C LEU A 580 4.30 7.39 -14.68
N ASN A 581 4.91 8.21 -15.51
CA ASN A 581 5.80 7.74 -16.57
C ASN A 581 6.98 6.96 -15.98
N TRP A 582 7.58 7.47 -14.91
CA TRP A 582 8.67 6.77 -14.23
C TRP A 582 8.22 5.38 -13.73
N PHE A 583 7.10 5.31 -13.00
CA PHE A 583 6.59 4.03 -12.47
C PHE A 583 6.27 3.03 -13.59
N VAL A 584 5.67 3.48 -14.70
CA VAL A 584 5.38 2.63 -15.86
C VAL A 584 6.69 2.11 -16.48
N ASN A 585 7.68 2.96 -16.67
CA ASN A 585 8.96 2.57 -17.25
C ASN A 585 9.74 1.62 -16.34
N LYS A 586 9.77 1.87 -15.03
CA LYS A 586 10.46 1.00 -14.05
C LYS A 586 9.73 -0.32 -13.79
N LYS A 587 8.40 -0.35 -13.88
CA LYS A 587 7.64 -1.61 -13.82
C LYS A 587 8.01 -2.55 -14.96
N ARG A 588 8.34 -2.00 -16.13
CA ARG A 588 8.85 -2.76 -17.29
C ARG A 588 10.31 -3.21 -17.13
N ASN A 589 11.08 -2.52 -16.28
CA ASN A 589 12.48 -2.84 -16.00
C ASN A 589 12.60 -3.54 -14.64
N SER A 590 12.57 -4.87 -14.64
CA SER A 590 12.64 -5.72 -13.45
C SER A 590 13.93 -5.56 -12.62
N ASN A 591 14.95 -4.91 -13.16
CA ASN A 591 16.27 -4.77 -12.51
C ASN A 591 16.35 -3.57 -11.55
N PHE A 592 15.35 -2.68 -11.54
CA PHE A 592 15.36 -1.56 -10.59
C PHE A 592 15.10 -2.06 -9.16
N LYS A 593 15.96 -1.64 -8.24
CA LYS A 593 15.79 -1.85 -6.79
C LYS A 593 16.10 -0.55 -6.06
N LEU A 594 15.32 -0.27 -5.03
CA LEU A 594 15.62 0.83 -4.12
C LEU A 594 16.95 0.53 -3.41
N PRO A 595 17.94 1.45 -3.40
CA PRO A 595 19.19 1.25 -2.67
C PRO A 595 18.95 1.02 -1.17
N HIS A 596 19.84 0.30 -0.49
CA HIS A 596 19.78 0.16 0.96
C HIS A 596 20.11 1.47 1.68
N ILE A 597 19.62 1.63 2.91
CA ILE A 597 19.84 2.84 3.72
C ILE A 597 21.34 3.17 3.84
N LEU A 598 22.17 2.17 4.14
CA LEU A 598 23.60 2.36 4.34
C LEU A 598 24.40 2.65 3.07
N ASP A 599 23.84 2.35 1.90
CA ASP A 599 24.51 2.60 0.61
C ASP A 599 24.48 4.09 0.23
N TYR A 600 23.55 4.86 0.76
CA TYR A 600 23.50 6.32 0.57
C TYR A 600 24.67 7.04 1.24
N ASN A 601 25.30 6.47 2.25
CA ASN A 601 26.42 7.07 2.99
C ASN A 601 27.79 6.75 2.38
N LYS A 602 27.86 5.93 1.32
CA LYS A 602 29.11 5.51 0.67
C LYS A 602 29.52 6.39 -0.51
N LYS A 603 28.79 7.49 -0.75
CA LYS A 603 29.07 8.44 -1.85
C LYS A 603 29.64 9.74 -1.37
#